data_cbb4b8258dbcda9966b6a7e289dc4e14
#
_entry.id   cbb4b8258dbcda9966b6a7e289dc4e14
#
_cell.length_a   1.000
_cell.length_b   1.000
_cell.length_c   1.000
_cell.angle_alpha   90.00
_cell.angle_beta   90.00
_cell.angle_gamma   90.00
#
_symmetry.space_group_name_H-M   'P 1'
#
loop_
_entity.id
_entity.type
_entity.pdbx_description
1 polymer ?
#
loop_
_entity_poly.entity_id
_entity_poly.type
_entity_poly.pdbx_seq_one_letter_code
_entity_poly.pdbx_strand_id
1 'polypeptide(L)'
;MRLPLNNLTVLSLLCALGMSMTGALGTESFEQAKRGKFTSLQTEYGPLSCADGVAEIGGTGKTGNSSLRMFGGKDAELKLDLKDVPTTEVRLSAWAERWTGQAPFEFSITAVGSQGEKEIYDGKNIKTGGFKTKIEARVPAGTRSLVFKLTAPENKGLKLDDLFIVPSIPMKVDPRVEMSAPVAPVIKRIPGNPVLSVNVKTEGCLNPVSLNAVNLDFSGTARLADIESVTVVRGGEKPEFPEGAVTFPEDPAQVLGTVRISGGMKPRISVRGNLELEPGDNHLWVCVTMKDGASLDGKVVVRPASVVAGNKLMKVADAAPVA
;
A
#
# COMPACT_ATOMS: atom_id res chain seq x y z
N MET A 1 63.30 -26.72 -32.99
CA MET A 1 61.95 -26.90 -33.47
C MET A 1 61.01 -26.19 -32.46
N ARG A 2 60.54 -24.98 -32.78
CA ARG A 2 59.71 -24.15 -31.87
C ARG A 2 58.29 -24.15 -32.43
N LEU A 3 57.34 -24.55 -31.62
CA LEU A 3 55.87 -24.45 -31.92
C LEU A 3 55.34 -23.07 -31.49
N PRO A 4 54.43 -22.48 -32.23
CA PRO A 4 53.86 -21.17 -31.91
C PRO A 4 52.70 -21.26 -30.90
N LEU A 5 52.67 -20.30 -30.00
CA LEU A 5 51.54 -20.06 -29.07
C LEU A 5 50.34 -19.49 -29.85
N ASN A 6 49.21 -20.17 -29.76
CA ASN A 6 47.92 -19.67 -30.19
C ASN A 6 47.34 -18.69 -29.17
N ASN A 7 47.01 -17.51 -29.64
CA ASN A 7 46.26 -16.49 -28.93
C ASN A 7 44.83 -16.97 -28.64
N LEU A 8 44.51 -17.20 -27.38
CA LEU A 8 43.14 -17.39 -26.90
C LEU A 8 42.54 -15.99 -26.66
N THR A 9 41.67 -15.54 -27.55
CA THR A 9 40.87 -14.34 -27.38
C THR A 9 39.78 -14.64 -26.36
N VAL A 10 39.93 -14.09 -25.15
CA VAL A 10 38.87 -14.14 -24.12
C VAL A 10 37.80 -13.13 -24.49
N LEU A 11 36.69 -13.63 -24.99
CA LEU A 11 35.46 -12.86 -25.20
C LEU A 11 34.80 -12.64 -23.84
N SER A 12 35.02 -11.47 -23.23
CA SER A 12 34.34 -11.06 -22.00
C SER A 12 32.88 -10.78 -22.32
N LEU A 13 32.02 -11.73 -21.98
CA LEU A 13 30.57 -11.58 -21.95
C LEU A 13 30.20 -10.66 -20.79
N LEU A 14 30.02 -9.38 -21.06
CA LEU A 14 29.41 -8.45 -20.09
C LEU A 14 27.92 -8.86 -19.94
N CYS A 15 27.63 -9.69 -18.96
CA CYS A 15 26.27 -9.81 -18.42
C CYS A 15 25.92 -8.51 -17.73
N ALA A 16 25.18 -7.65 -18.42
CA ALA A 16 24.46 -6.56 -17.77
C ALA A 16 23.41 -7.21 -16.85
N LEU A 17 23.78 -7.41 -15.56
CA LEU A 17 22.81 -7.66 -14.50
C LEU A 17 21.93 -6.40 -14.41
N GLY A 18 20.76 -6.45 -15.05
CA GLY A 18 19.68 -5.55 -14.71
C GLY A 18 19.34 -5.80 -13.24
N MET A 19 19.76 -4.89 -12.37
CA MET A 19 19.26 -4.87 -10.99
C MET A 19 17.75 -4.62 -11.08
N SER A 20 16.99 -5.70 -10.97
CA SER A 20 15.56 -5.66 -10.71
C SER A 20 15.39 -5.01 -9.34
N MET A 21 14.54 -4.00 -9.23
CA MET A 21 14.11 -3.45 -7.95
C MET A 21 13.40 -4.59 -7.18
N THR A 22 14.14 -5.35 -6.37
CA THR A 22 13.62 -6.47 -5.57
C THR A 22 13.40 -6.09 -4.11
N GLY A 23 13.30 -4.79 -3.80
CA GLY A 23 12.83 -4.32 -2.51
C GLY A 23 11.30 -4.37 -2.48
N ALA A 24 10.71 -4.82 -1.38
CA ALA A 24 9.28 -4.63 -1.13
C ALA A 24 8.97 -3.15 -1.34
N LEU A 25 8.09 -2.84 -2.29
CA LEU A 25 7.67 -1.47 -2.57
C LEU A 25 6.74 -1.06 -1.42
N GLY A 26 7.30 -0.40 -0.40
CA GLY A 26 6.54 0.14 0.72
C GLY A 26 5.93 1.49 0.37
N THR A 27 4.78 1.79 0.94
CA THR A 27 4.21 3.14 0.93
C THR A 27 4.93 3.98 1.98
N GLU A 28 5.42 5.17 1.61
CA GLU A 28 5.95 6.12 2.58
C GLU A 28 4.79 6.89 3.21
N SER A 29 4.34 6.45 4.37
CA SER A 29 3.25 7.06 5.14
C SER A 29 3.72 8.00 6.24
N PHE A 30 5.05 8.20 6.37
CA PHE A 30 5.68 9.06 7.37
C PHE A 30 5.39 8.69 8.83
N GLU A 31 4.75 7.56 9.11
CA GLU A 31 4.40 7.13 10.47
C GLU A 31 5.61 6.75 11.32
N GLN A 32 6.69 6.26 10.70
CA GLN A 32 7.94 5.91 11.37
C GLN A 32 8.88 7.10 11.51
N ALA A 33 8.57 8.22 10.88
CA ALA A 33 9.40 9.41 10.92
C ALA A 33 9.23 10.17 12.25
N LYS A 34 10.32 10.72 12.76
CA LYS A 34 10.27 11.58 13.95
C LYS A 34 9.49 12.86 13.63
N ARG A 35 8.48 13.15 14.43
CA ARG A 35 7.69 14.39 14.32
C ARG A 35 8.53 15.63 14.56
N GLY A 36 8.22 16.70 13.83
CA GLY A 36 8.85 18.00 13.92
C GLY A 36 9.52 18.42 12.62
N LYS A 37 10.14 19.59 12.64
CA LYS A 37 10.89 20.16 11.51
C LYS A 37 12.13 19.31 11.21
N PHE A 38 12.47 19.24 9.94
CA PHE A 38 13.68 18.56 9.47
C PHE A 38 14.31 19.31 8.30
N THR A 39 15.59 19.06 8.06
CA THR A 39 16.32 19.46 6.86
C THR A 39 16.74 18.25 6.04
N SER A 40 16.73 17.07 6.66
CA SER A 40 16.96 15.78 6.02
C SER A 40 16.13 14.71 6.73
N LEU A 41 15.47 13.86 5.95
CA LEU A 41 14.65 12.75 6.42
C LEU A 41 14.91 11.54 5.54
N GLN A 42 15.19 10.37 6.12
CA GLN A 42 15.28 9.13 5.38
C GLN A 42 13.88 8.59 5.12
N THR A 43 13.58 8.29 3.85
CA THR A 43 12.31 7.69 3.42
C THR A 43 12.54 6.31 2.79
N GLU A 44 11.45 5.59 2.51
CA GLU A 44 11.50 4.31 1.77
C GLU A 44 12.16 4.44 0.40
N TYR A 45 12.06 5.62 -0.24
CA TYR A 45 12.57 5.87 -1.59
C TYR A 45 13.93 6.55 -1.64
N GLY A 46 14.43 6.99 -0.51
CA GLY A 46 15.73 7.67 -0.36
C GLY A 46 15.65 8.90 0.53
N PRO A 47 16.76 9.67 0.66
CA PRO A 47 16.78 10.85 1.49
C PRO A 47 15.94 11.98 0.89
N LEU A 48 15.06 12.56 1.71
CA LEU A 48 14.28 13.76 1.44
C LEU A 48 14.96 14.93 2.15
N SER A 49 15.29 16.01 1.44
CA SER A 49 16.02 17.15 1.95
C SER A 49 15.34 18.48 1.62
N CYS A 50 15.49 19.49 2.48
CA CYS A 50 14.99 20.85 2.29
C CYS A 50 15.78 21.87 3.11
N ALA A 51 15.55 23.16 2.88
CA ALA A 51 16.03 24.23 3.74
C ALA A 51 15.29 24.22 5.09
N ASP A 52 15.91 24.79 6.12
CA ASP A 52 15.30 24.88 7.45
C ASP A 52 13.97 25.64 7.41
N GLY A 53 12.99 25.11 8.13
CA GLY A 53 11.65 25.70 8.22
C GLY A 53 10.73 25.45 7.01
N VAL A 54 11.20 24.76 5.96
CA VAL A 54 10.41 24.45 4.77
C VAL A 54 9.43 23.31 5.02
N ALA A 55 9.82 22.33 5.83
CA ALA A 55 8.99 21.16 6.06
C ALA A 55 9.04 20.61 7.48
N GLU A 56 8.02 19.86 7.83
CA GLU A 56 7.93 19.08 9.07
C GLU A 56 7.15 17.79 8.87
N ILE A 57 7.34 16.85 9.77
CA ILE A 57 6.45 15.69 9.94
C ILE A 57 5.48 15.99 11.08
N GLY A 58 4.17 15.89 10.81
CA GLY A 58 3.18 16.15 11.84
C GLY A 58 1.74 16.20 11.33
N GLY A 59 0.84 16.34 12.28
CA GLY A 59 -0.62 16.38 12.04
C GLY A 59 -1.21 15.00 11.74
N THR A 60 -2.42 15.00 11.25
CA THR A 60 -3.11 13.80 10.77
C THR A 60 -2.72 13.52 9.33
N GLY A 61 -2.48 12.26 9.00
CA GLY A 61 -2.27 11.79 7.64
C GLY A 61 -3.59 11.46 6.91
N LYS A 62 -3.49 11.01 5.69
CA LYS A 62 -4.55 10.31 4.96
C LYS A 62 -4.77 8.96 5.63
N THR A 63 -3.67 8.29 5.92
CA THR A 63 -3.61 7.10 6.74
C THR A 63 -2.78 7.40 7.99
N GLY A 64 -3.19 6.83 9.12
CA GLY A 64 -2.50 7.02 10.39
C GLY A 64 -2.54 8.45 10.94
N ASN A 65 -1.47 8.83 11.64
CA ASN A 65 -1.42 10.05 12.46
C ASN A 65 -0.35 11.05 12.01
N SER A 66 0.41 10.76 10.98
CA SER A 66 1.51 11.60 10.49
C SER A 66 1.34 11.93 9.02
N SER A 67 1.86 13.06 8.60
CA SER A 67 1.98 13.47 7.19
C SER A 67 3.16 14.40 7.02
N LEU A 68 3.69 14.46 5.81
CA LEU A 68 4.66 15.46 5.42
C LEU A 68 3.96 16.79 5.17
N ARG A 69 4.40 17.85 5.83
CA ARG A 69 3.89 19.22 5.65
C ARG A 69 4.95 20.08 5.00
N MET A 70 4.56 20.79 3.95
CA MET A 70 5.35 21.87 3.33
C MET A 70 4.74 23.22 3.68
N PHE A 71 5.58 24.16 4.10
CA PHE A 71 5.16 25.51 4.48
C PHE A 71 5.39 26.49 3.34
N GLY A 72 4.44 27.38 3.11
CA GLY A 72 4.56 28.53 2.24
C GLY A 72 5.31 29.70 2.88
N GLY A 73 5.28 30.87 2.23
CA GLY A 73 5.94 32.11 2.64
C GLY A 73 7.25 32.41 1.93
N LYS A 74 7.87 31.41 1.34
CA LYS A 74 9.02 31.48 0.43
C LYS A 74 8.85 30.36 -0.59
N ASP A 75 9.65 30.39 -1.65
CA ASP A 75 9.73 29.25 -2.59
C ASP A 75 10.21 28.02 -1.82
N ALA A 76 9.25 27.21 -1.37
CA ALA A 76 9.53 26.02 -0.62
C ALA A 76 9.90 24.89 -1.60
N GLU A 77 11.06 24.27 -1.36
CA GLU A 77 11.54 23.16 -2.16
C GLU A 77 11.90 21.97 -1.26
N LEU A 78 11.38 20.80 -1.64
CA LEU A 78 11.78 19.51 -1.10
C LEU A 78 12.41 18.70 -2.21
N LYS A 79 13.54 18.07 -1.96
CA LYS A 79 14.24 17.20 -2.89
C LYS A 79 14.30 15.79 -2.34
N LEU A 80 13.72 14.85 -3.06
CA LEU A 80 13.84 13.42 -2.82
C LEU A 80 14.89 12.84 -3.78
N ASP A 81 16.05 12.45 -3.25
CA ASP A 81 17.07 11.74 -4.01
C ASP A 81 16.73 10.25 -4.02
N LEU A 82 16.43 9.70 -5.20
CA LEU A 82 16.01 8.31 -5.33
C LEU A 82 17.18 7.37 -5.06
N LYS A 83 17.02 6.45 -4.09
CA LYS A 83 18.02 5.42 -3.78
C LYS A 83 18.26 4.47 -4.96
N ASP A 84 17.21 4.23 -5.76
CA ASP A 84 17.24 3.40 -6.95
C ASP A 84 16.81 4.23 -8.15
N VAL A 85 17.72 4.43 -9.11
CA VAL A 85 17.43 5.16 -10.35
C VAL A 85 16.58 4.24 -11.24
N PRO A 86 15.34 4.63 -11.59
CA PRO A 86 14.48 3.78 -12.40
C PRO A 86 15.06 3.58 -13.81
N THR A 87 15.14 2.33 -14.25
CA THR A 87 15.61 1.96 -15.60
C THR A 87 14.49 2.03 -16.66
N THR A 88 13.24 2.06 -16.22
CA THR A 88 12.02 2.23 -17.03
C THR A 88 11.18 3.34 -16.43
N GLU A 89 10.11 3.76 -17.12
CA GLU A 89 9.13 4.69 -16.55
C GLU A 89 8.51 4.07 -15.29
N VAL A 90 8.38 4.88 -14.23
CA VAL A 90 7.67 4.50 -13.01
C VAL A 90 6.51 5.48 -12.76
N ARG A 91 5.51 5.05 -12.00
CA ARG A 91 4.40 5.90 -11.55
C ARG A 91 4.68 6.34 -10.12
N LEU A 92 4.56 7.64 -9.88
CA LEU A 92 4.47 8.22 -8.56
C LEU A 92 3.00 8.46 -8.24
N SER A 93 2.57 8.11 -7.02
CA SER A 93 1.30 8.56 -6.45
C SER A 93 1.51 9.06 -5.02
N ALA A 94 0.64 9.98 -4.58
CA ALA A 94 0.58 10.47 -3.21
C ALA A 94 -0.80 11.07 -2.94
N TRP A 95 -1.22 11.10 -1.68
CA TRP A 95 -2.36 11.92 -1.29
C TRP A 95 -1.93 13.32 -0.91
N ALA A 96 -2.73 14.31 -1.30
CA ALA A 96 -2.45 15.73 -1.08
C ALA A 96 -3.63 16.50 -0.52
N GLU A 97 -3.33 17.47 0.34
CA GLU A 97 -4.28 18.38 0.95
C GLU A 97 -3.70 19.80 1.06
N ARG A 98 -4.44 20.81 0.62
CA ARG A 98 -4.12 22.22 0.93
C ARG A 98 -4.67 22.58 2.31
N TRP A 99 -3.92 23.43 3.06
CA TRP A 99 -4.43 23.96 4.35
C TRP A 99 -5.39 25.13 4.19
N THR A 100 -5.44 25.75 3.03
CA THR A 100 -6.26 26.94 2.79
C THR A 100 -6.67 27.05 1.33
N GLY A 101 -7.81 27.68 1.08
CA GLY A 101 -8.22 28.10 -0.26
C GLY A 101 -7.60 29.43 -0.72
N GLN A 102 -6.82 30.14 0.14
CA GLN A 102 -6.23 31.44 -0.21
C GLN A 102 -5.14 31.29 -1.29
N ALA A 103 -5.07 32.30 -2.16
CA ALA A 103 -4.00 32.47 -3.14
C ALA A 103 -2.82 33.27 -2.53
N PRO A 104 -1.59 33.16 -3.08
CA PRO A 104 -1.24 32.23 -4.15
C PRO A 104 -1.18 30.78 -3.69
N PHE A 105 -1.40 29.85 -4.59
CA PHE A 105 -1.08 28.42 -4.37
C PHE A 105 -0.64 27.80 -5.68
N GLU A 106 0.61 27.46 -5.77
CA GLU A 106 1.23 26.73 -6.88
C GLU A 106 2.02 25.55 -6.30
N PHE A 107 1.83 24.40 -6.85
CA PHE A 107 2.59 23.22 -6.47
C PHE A 107 2.98 22.46 -7.72
N SER A 108 4.22 22.04 -7.78
CA SER A 108 4.69 21.19 -8.89
C SER A 108 5.63 20.11 -8.41
N ILE A 109 5.76 19.06 -9.23
CA ILE A 109 6.77 18.02 -9.06
C ILE A 109 7.59 17.96 -10.34
N THR A 110 8.91 18.10 -10.20
CA THR A 110 9.89 18.04 -11.29
C THR A 110 10.77 16.81 -11.12
N ALA A 111 10.86 16.00 -12.16
CA ALA A 111 11.82 14.91 -12.25
C ALA A 111 13.16 15.44 -12.78
N VAL A 112 14.26 15.15 -12.09
CA VAL A 112 15.61 15.57 -12.46
C VAL A 112 16.47 14.33 -12.72
N GLY A 113 17.04 14.23 -13.91
CA GLY A 113 17.79 13.04 -14.29
C GLY A 113 18.80 13.31 -15.39
N SER A 114 19.29 12.25 -16.04
CA SER A 114 20.28 12.34 -17.12
C SER A 114 19.80 13.10 -18.36
N GLN A 115 18.48 13.23 -18.53
CA GLN A 115 17.84 13.95 -19.64
C GLN A 115 17.47 15.41 -19.28
N GLY A 116 17.95 15.90 -18.12
CA GLY A 116 17.61 17.23 -17.61
C GLY A 116 16.45 17.21 -16.64
N GLU A 117 15.76 18.36 -16.54
CA GLU A 117 14.59 18.57 -15.68
C GLU A 117 13.31 18.48 -16.51
N LYS A 118 12.29 17.81 -15.94
CA LYS A 118 10.96 17.71 -16.53
C LYS A 118 9.90 17.85 -15.46
N GLU A 119 9.03 18.86 -15.60
CA GLU A 119 7.83 18.92 -14.77
C GLU A 119 6.93 17.72 -15.10
N ILE A 120 6.55 16.97 -14.07
CA ILE A 120 5.73 15.76 -14.19
C ILE A 120 4.36 15.90 -13.54
N TYR A 121 4.14 16.92 -12.72
CA TYR A 121 2.87 17.21 -12.09
C TYR A 121 2.69 18.70 -11.83
N ASP A 122 1.50 19.23 -12.18
CA ASP A 122 1.01 20.57 -11.87
C ASP A 122 -0.17 20.48 -10.89
N GLY A 123 0.02 21.03 -9.68
CA GLY A 123 -0.89 20.87 -8.55
C GLY A 123 -2.02 21.90 -8.45
N LYS A 124 -2.37 22.61 -9.53
CA LYS A 124 -3.44 23.63 -9.55
C LYS A 124 -4.78 23.16 -8.97
N ASN A 125 -5.06 21.85 -9.09
CA ASN A 125 -6.34 21.25 -8.69
C ASN A 125 -6.35 20.60 -7.31
N ILE A 126 -5.29 20.76 -6.50
CA ILE A 126 -5.26 20.19 -5.15
C ILE A 126 -6.34 20.86 -4.28
N LYS A 127 -7.21 20.02 -3.70
CA LYS A 127 -8.35 20.45 -2.90
C LYS A 127 -7.96 20.75 -1.46
N THR A 128 -8.75 21.58 -0.78
CA THR A 128 -8.61 21.87 0.65
C THR A 128 -9.24 20.77 1.49
N GLY A 129 -8.56 20.37 2.57
CA GLY A 129 -9.03 19.47 3.63
C GLY A 129 -9.26 18.02 3.22
N GLY A 130 -8.97 17.11 4.15
CA GLY A 130 -9.34 15.69 4.11
C GLY A 130 -8.65 14.86 3.05
N PHE A 131 -7.47 15.23 2.56
CA PHE A 131 -6.70 14.48 1.56
C PHE A 131 -7.55 14.00 0.37
N LYS A 132 -8.30 14.93 -0.24
CA LYS A 132 -9.26 14.64 -1.32
C LYS A 132 -8.62 14.55 -2.70
N THR A 133 -7.33 14.84 -2.82
CA THR A 133 -6.62 14.82 -4.11
C THR A 133 -5.58 13.72 -4.08
N LYS A 134 -5.70 12.78 -5.00
CA LYS A 134 -4.63 11.83 -5.31
C LYS A 134 -3.77 12.44 -6.41
N ILE A 135 -2.50 12.61 -6.12
CA ILE A 135 -1.46 12.95 -7.11
C ILE A 135 -1.13 11.68 -7.86
N GLU A 136 -1.05 11.76 -9.18
CA GLU A 136 -0.52 10.69 -10.02
C GLU A 136 0.36 11.31 -11.11
N ALA A 137 1.60 10.84 -11.21
CA ALA A 137 2.58 11.34 -12.17
C ALA A 137 3.41 10.20 -12.77
N ARG A 138 3.86 10.40 -14.02
CA ARG A 138 4.81 9.50 -14.69
C ARG A 138 6.21 10.02 -14.52
N VAL A 139 7.05 9.24 -13.88
CA VAL A 139 8.45 9.56 -13.63
C VAL A 139 9.31 8.89 -14.72
N PRO A 140 10.04 9.66 -15.53
CA PRO A 140 10.84 9.09 -16.61
C PRO A 140 11.95 8.16 -16.11
N ALA A 141 12.35 7.21 -16.95
CA ALA A 141 13.56 6.44 -16.74
C ALA A 141 14.79 7.35 -16.60
N GLY A 142 15.75 6.97 -15.76
CA GLY A 142 16.96 7.74 -15.52
C GLY A 142 16.78 8.94 -14.58
N THR A 143 15.61 9.13 -13.95
CA THR A 143 15.37 10.14 -12.93
C THR A 143 16.19 9.79 -11.67
N ARG A 144 16.95 10.77 -11.18
CA ARG A 144 17.79 10.64 -9.98
C ARG A 144 17.18 11.30 -8.76
N SER A 145 16.38 12.36 -8.99
CA SER A 145 15.68 13.04 -7.91
C SER A 145 14.33 13.59 -8.35
N LEU A 146 13.44 13.74 -7.38
CA LEU A 146 12.17 14.44 -7.54
C LEU A 146 12.22 15.71 -6.71
N VAL A 147 11.84 16.83 -7.31
CA VAL A 147 11.81 18.14 -6.68
C VAL A 147 10.36 18.56 -6.55
N PHE A 148 9.91 18.76 -5.32
CA PHE A 148 8.58 19.25 -4.98
C PHE A 148 8.70 20.73 -4.68
N LYS A 149 8.00 21.59 -5.43
CA LYS A 149 8.01 23.05 -5.26
C LYS A 149 6.64 23.54 -4.83
N LEU A 150 6.63 24.45 -3.86
CA LEU A 150 5.40 25.04 -3.34
C LEU A 150 5.54 26.55 -3.21
N THR A 151 4.61 27.29 -3.80
CA THR A 151 4.35 28.71 -3.52
C THR A 151 3.00 28.81 -2.83
N ALA A 152 2.96 29.31 -1.60
CA ALA A 152 1.73 29.47 -0.82
C ALA A 152 1.88 30.66 0.16
N PRO A 153 0.78 31.21 0.72
CA PRO A 153 0.86 32.23 1.75
C PRO A 153 1.64 31.74 2.97
N GLU A 154 2.24 32.67 3.69
CA GLU A 154 2.98 32.38 4.93
C GLU A 154 2.12 31.60 5.93
N ASN A 155 2.72 30.62 6.62
CA ASN A 155 2.06 29.72 7.57
C ASN A 155 0.88 28.91 6.98
N LYS A 156 0.82 28.78 5.66
CA LYS A 156 -0.08 27.92 4.90
C LYS A 156 0.75 26.92 4.11
N GLY A 157 0.10 25.99 3.45
CA GLY A 157 0.89 25.07 2.63
C GLY A 157 0.14 23.83 2.19
N LEU A 158 0.92 22.79 2.02
CA LEU A 158 0.53 21.49 1.49
C LEU A 158 0.85 20.41 2.52
N LYS A 159 -0.03 19.42 2.62
CA LYS A 159 0.29 18.13 3.24
C LYS A 159 0.36 17.07 2.14
N LEU A 160 1.33 16.17 2.28
CA LEU A 160 1.49 14.98 1.45
C LEU A 160 1.53 13.75 2.34
N ASP A 161 0.92 12.68 1.87
CA ASP A 161 0.91 11.39 2.56
C ASP A 161 0.84 10.24 1.57
N ASP A 162 1.20 9.03 2.04
CA ASP A 162 1.15 7.80 1.27
C ASP A 162 1.86 7.94 -0.09
N LEU A 163 3.10 8.42 -0.03
CA LEU A 163 3.94 8.52 -1.22
C LEU A 163 4.32 7.11 -1.69
N PHE A 164 4.05 6.83 -2.95
CA PHE A 164 4.28 5.53 -3.55
C PHE A 164 4.87 5.66 -4.95
N ILE A 165 5.97 4.95 -5.21
CA ILE A 165 6.65 4.92 -6.50
C ILE A 165 6.72 3.47 -6.98
N VAL A 166 6.13 3.17 -8.14
CA VAL A 166 5.99 1.81 -8.65
C VAL A 166 6.33 1.72 -10.14
N PRO A 167 6.95 0.63 -10.62
CA PRO A 167 7.19 0.43 -12.05
C PRO A 167 5.90 0.49 -12.88
N SER A 168 5.92 1.22 -14.00
CA SER A 168 4.82 1.28 -14.98
C SER A 168 4.82 0.02 -15.87
N ILE A 169 4.64 -1.13 -15.25
CA ILE A 169 4.53 -2.44 -15.90
C ILE A 169 3.17 -3.05 -15.58
N PRO A 170 2.68 -4.03 -16.39
CA PRO A 170 1.46 -4.75 -16.06
C PRO A 170 1.50 -5.35 -14.67
N MET A 171 0.40 -5.19 -13.93
CA MET A 171 0.30 -5.70 -12.57
C MET A 171 0.44 -7.23 -12.54
N LYS A 172 1.27 -7.71 -11.63
CA LYS A 172 1.44 -9.12 -11.32
C LYS A 172 1.18 -9.33 -9.83
N VAL A 173 0.54 -10.42 -9.51
CA VAL A 173 0.30 -10.82 -8.12
C VAL A 173 1.37 -11.82 -7.70
N ASP A 174 2.01 -11.61 -6.54
CA ASP A 174 2.92 -12.60 -5.95
C ASP A 174 2.09 -13.86 -5.61
N PRO A 175 2.50 -15.04 -6.04
CA PRO A 175 1.79 -16.27 -5.72
C PRO A 175 1.80 -16.62 -4.23
N ARG A 176 2.66 -15.97 -3.43
CA ARG A 176 2.75 -16.16 -1.98
C ARG A 176 1.80 -15.20 -1.27
N VAL A 177 0.76 -15.76 -0.68
CA VAL A 177 -0.20 -15.01 0.14
C VAL A 177 0.16 -15.20 1.61
N GLU A 178 0.41 -14.10 2.29
CA GLU A 178 0.69 -14.10 3.73
C GLU A 178 -0.63 -13.99 4.51
N MET A 179 -0.73 -14.73 5.60
CA MET A 179 -1.92 -14.71 6.44
C MET A 179 -1.56 -14.79 7.93
N SER A 180 -2.35 -14.12 8.76
CA SER A 180 -2.21 -14.12 10.22
C SER A 180 -3.58 -14.22 10.87
N ALA A 181 -3.70 -15.13 11.86
CA ALA A 181 -4.92 -15.34 12.63
C ALA A 181 -4.59 -15.23 14.12
N PRO A 182 -4.47 -14.01 14.68
CA PRO A 182 -4.22 -13.82 16.09
C PRO A 182 -5.42 -14.29 16.91
N VAL A 183 -5.17 -14.68 18.15
CA VAL A 183 -6.24 -14.99 19.11
C VAL A 183 -6.81 -13.67 19.61
N ALA A 184 -8.06 -13.39 19.24
CA ALA A 184 -8.79 -12.20 19.67
C ALA A 184 -10.20 -12.56 20.14
N PRO A 185 -10.78 -11.80 21.09
CA PRO A 185 -12.16 -12.01 21.50
C PRO A 185 -13.12 -11.67 20.36
N VAL A 186 -14.12 -12.53 20.13
CA VAL A 186 -15.22 -12.29 19.18
C VAL A 186 -16.43 -11.80 19.97
N ILE A 187 -16.90 -10.60 19.66
CA ILE A 187 -17.94 -9.91 20.41
C ILE A 187 -19.29 -10.10 19.70
N LYS A 188 -20.32 -10.52 20.45
CA LYS A 188 -21.69 -10.63 19.93
C LYS A 188 -22.28 -9.25 19.64
N ARG A 189 -23.25 -9.19 18.73
CA ARG A 189 -24.00 -7.99 18.34
C ARG A 189 -23.17 -6.84 17.76
N ILE A 190 -21.89 -7.07 17.55
CA ILE A 190 -21.02 -6.13 16.87
C ILE A 190 -20.62 -6.76 15.54
N PRO A 191 -20.92 -6.13 14.41
CA PRO A 191 -20.40 -6.57 13.12
C PRO A 191 -18.90 -6.33 13.04
N GLY A 192 -18.22 -7.05 12.16
CA GLY A 192 -16.83 -6.75 11.84
C GLY A 192 -15.80 -7.26 12.83
N ASN A 193 -16.07 -8.37 13.58
CA ASN A 193 -15.02 -9.00 14.38
C ASN A 193 -13.95 -9.59 13.45
N PRO A 194 -12.71 -9.07 13.45
CA PRO A 194 -11.66 -9.58 12.61
C PRO A 194 -11.17 -10.93 13.16
N VAL A 195 -11.00 -11.92 12.30
CA VAL A 195 -10.56 -13.27 12.68
C VAL A 195 -9.37 -13.76 11.87
N LEU A 196 -9.07 -13.08 10.74
CA LEU A 196 -7.95 -13.43 9.87
C LEU A 196 -7.53 -12.18 9.08
N SER A 197 -6.24 -11.97 8.97
CA SER A 197 -5.62 -11.02 8.06
C SER A 197 -5.06 -11.77 6.84
N VAL A 198 -5.21 -11.17 5.66
CA VAL A 198 -4.70 -11.69 4.39
C VAL A 198 -3.93 -10.56 3.73
N ASN A 199 -2.67 -10.80 3.35
CA ASN A 199 -1.89 -9.85 2.56
C ASN A 199 -1.61 -10.43 1.17
N VAL A 200 -2.06 -9.70 0.15
CA VAL A 200 -1.82 -10.02 -1.26
C VAL A 200 -0.86 -8.99 -1.84
N LYS A 201 0.35 -9.41 -2.18
CA LYS A 201 1.37 -8.52 -2.75
C LYS A 201 1.26 -8.44 -4.26
N THR A 202 1.42 -7.24 -4.78
CA THR A 202 1.42 -6.97 -6.23
C THR A 202 2.64 -6.16 -6.64
N GLU A 203 3.05 -6.30 -7.89
CA GLU A 203 4.09 -5.51 -8.53
C GLU A 203 3.52 -4.90 -9.83
N GLY A 204 3.92 -3.67 -10.14
CA GLY A 204 3.40 -2.95 -11.30
C GLY A 204 2.05 -2.28 -11.06
N CYS A 205 1.67 -1.38 -11.97
CA CYS A 205 0.45 -0.56 -11.81
C CYS A 205 -0.43 -0.49 -13.06
N LEU A 206 -0.01 -1.12 -14.17
CA LEU A 206 -0.81 -1.14 -15.40
C LEU A 206 -1.71 -2.38 -15.42
N ASN A 207 -2.91 -2.22 -15.95
CA ASN A 207 -3.91 -3.28 -16.01
C ASN A 207 -4.18 -3.90 -14.64
N PRO A 208 -4.74 -3.15 -13.67
CA PRO A 208 -4.96 -3.63 -12.31
C PRO A 208 -5.64 -5.00 -12.28
N VAL A 209 -5.17 -5.85 -11.38
CA VAL A 209 -5.74 -7.19 -11.17
C VAL A 209 -6.78 -7.12 -10.06
N SER A 210 -7.90 -7.80 -10.24
CA SER A 210 -8.92 -7.91 -9.19
C SER A 210 -8.75 -9.18 -8.37
N LEU A 211 -8.96 -9.04 -7.05
CA LEU A 211 -9.22 -10.15 -6.15
C LEU A 211 -10.67 -10.61 -6.37
N ASN A 212 -10.84 -11.90 -6.68
CA ASN A 212 -12.15 -12.45 -7.04
C ASN A 212 -12.74 -13.35 -5.95
N ALA A 213 -11.91 -13.98 -5.14
CA ALA A 213 -12.37 -14.78 -4.01
C ALA A 213 -11.30 -14.97 -2.93
N VAL A 214 -11.75 -15.10 -1.69
CA VAL A 214 -11.01 -15.65 -0.57
C VAL A 214 -11.71 -16.92 -0.10
N ASN A 215 -11.03 -18.05 -0.16
CA ASN A 215 -11.54 -19.35 0.28
C ASN A 215 -11.05 -19.65 1.69
N LEU A 216 -11.96 -19.98 2.58
CA LEU A 216 -11.76 -20.11 4.00
C LEU A 216 -12.22 -21.49 4.48
N ASP A 217 -11.56 -22.03 5.50
CA ASP A 217 -11.95 -23.29 6.16
C ASP A 217 -12.23 -23.02 7.64
N PHE A 218 -13.47 -23.19 8.04
CA PHE A 218 -14.00 -23.04 9.40
C PHE A 218 -14.15 -24.38 10.14
N SER A 219 -13.57 -25.46 9.64
CA SER A 219 -13.75 -26.81 10.23
C SER A 219 -13.29 -26.94 11.68
N GLY A 220 -12.48 -26.01 12.18
CA GLY A 220 -12.08 -25.91 13.60
C GLY A 220 -13.07 -25.12 14.49
N THR A 221 -14.07 -24.48 13.90
CA THR A 221 -15.07 -23.68 14.62
C THR A 221 -16.06 -24.57 15.37
N ALA A 222 -16.27 -24.30 16.67
CA ALA A 222 -17.12 -25.13 17.53
C ALA A 222 -18.57 -25.22 17.02
N ARG A 223 -19.14 -24.08 16.59
CA ARG A 223 -20.49 -23.99 16.02
C ARG A 223 -20.54 -23.00 14.86
N LEU A 224 -20.42 -23.48 13.64
CA LEU A 224 -20.52 -22.64 12.46
C LEU A 224 -21.88 -21.90 12.38
N ALA A 225 -22.95 -22.53 12.86
CA ALA A 225 -24.29 -21.96 12.88
C ALA A 225 -24.43 -20.72 13.79
N ASP A 226 -23.50 -20.46 14.70
CA ASP A 226 -23.47 -19.28 15.56
C ASP A 226 -22.97 -18.03 14.80
N ILE A 227 -22.31 -18.21 13.66
CA ILE A 227 -21.91 -17.12 12.77
C ILE A 227 -23.11 -16.72 11.92
N GLU A 228 -23.39 -15.42 11.84
CA GLU A 228 -24.40 -14.85 10.95
C GLU A 228 -23.84 -14.63 9.56
N SER A 229 -22.67 -14.00 9.48
CA SER A 229 -22.04 -13.69 8.20
C SER A 229 -20.50 -13.65 8.30
N VAL A 230 -19.87 -13.83 7.15
CA VAL A 230 -18.43 -13.64 6.92
C VAL A 230 -18.27 -12.57 5.86
N THR A 231 -17.54 -11.51 6.17
CA THR A 231 -17.26 -10.39 5.26
C THR A 231 -15.76 -10.24 5.08
N VAL A 232 -15.32 -9.99 3.85
CA VAL A 232 -13.92 -9.64 3.55
C VAL A 232 -13.89 -8.20 3.09
N VAL A 233 -13.10 -7.40 3.79
CA VAL A 233 -12.93 -5.97 3.53
C VAL A 233 -11.47 -5.62 3.34
N ARG A 234 -11.20 -4.53 2.61
CA ARG A 234 -9.87 -3.94 2.59
C ARG A 234 -9.52 -3.45 3.99
N GLY A 235 -8.40 -3.89 4.51
CA GLY A 235 -7.80 -3.37 5.74
C GLY A 235 -7.18 -2.00 5.48
N GLY A 236 -6.74 -1.35 6.55
CA GLY A 236 -5.87 -0.19 6.44
C GLY A 236 -4.48 -0.59 5.93
N GLU A 237 -3.65 0.39 5.65
CA GLU A 237 -2.27 0.18 5.14
C GLU A 237 -1.34 -0.52 6.14
N LYS A 238 -1.75 -0.67 7.39
CA LYS A 238 -0.94 -1.33 8.41
C LYS A 238 -1.22 -2.82 8.48
N PRO A 239 -0.16 -3.66 8.52
CA PRO A 239 -0.30 -5.09 8.70
C PRO A 239 -0.80 -5.49 10.11
N GLU A 240 -0.87 -4.52 11.03
CA GLU A 240 -1.30 -4.75 12.40
C GLU A 240 -2.76 -5.20 12.45
N PHE A 241 -2.97 -6.33 13.10
CA PHE A 241 -4.33 -6.84 13.29
C PHE A 241 -5.12 -5.89 14.22
N PRO A 242 -6.36 -5.50 13.84
CA PRO A 242 -7.10 -4.52 14.61
C PRO A 242 -7.42 -5.02 16.02
N GLU A 243 -7.20 -4.14 17.00
CA GLU A 243 -7.63 -4.38 18.38
C GLU A 243 -9.14 -4.11 18.51
N GLY A 244 -9.98 -5.07 18.14
CA GLY A 244 -11.42 -4.98 18.26
C GLY A 244 -12.16 -5.02 16.93
N ALA A 245 -13.44 -4.64 16.94
CA ALA A 245 -14.28 -4.70 15.77
C ALA A 245 -13.89 -3.67 14.70
N VAL A 246 -13.85 -4.09 13.47
CA VAL A 246 -13.62 -3.24 12.29
C VAL A 246 -14.93 -2.63 11.85
N THR A 247 -14.97 -1.32 11.69
CA THR A 247 -16.08 -0.65 11.01
C THR A 247 -15.98 -0.95 9.51
N PHE A 248 -17.05 -1.50 8.95
CA PHE A 248 -17.05 -1.79 7.51
C PHE A 248 -17.00 -0.50 6.70
N PRO A 249 -16.19 -0.45 5.64
CA PRO A 249 -16.13 0.70 4.76
C PRO A 249 -17.51 1.03 4.17
N GLU A 250 -17.86 2.32 4.10
CA GLU A 250 -19.06 2.79 3.41
C GLU A 250 -18.95 2.62 1.89
N ASP A 251 -17.73 2.68 1.37
CA ASP A 251 -17.45 2.48 -0.05
C ASP A 251 -17.46 0.98 -0.39
N PRO A 252 -18.42 0.53 -1.22
CA PRO A 252 -18.48 -0.86 -1.66
C PRO A 252 -17.22 -1.34 -2.38
N ALA A 253 -16.43 -0.43 -2.99
CA ALA A 253 -15.18 -0.76 -3.65
C ALA A 253 -14.09 -1.24 -2.67
N GLN A 254 -14.28 -1.04 -1.37
CA GLN A 254 -13.40 -1.53 -0.31
C GLN A 254 -13.84 -2.88 0.28
N VAL A 255 -14.94 -3.46 -0.23
CA VAL A 255 -15.52 -4.72 0.25
C VAL A 255 -15.43 -5.75 -0.86
N LEU A 256 -14.73 -6.87 -0.62
CA LEU A 256 -14.76 -8.00 -1.56
C LEU A 256 -16.15 -8.61 -1.62
N GLY A 257 -16.76 -8.87 -0.47
CA GLY A 257 -18.09 -9.45 -0.40
C GLY A 257 -18.46 -9.94 0.99
N THR A 258 -19.71 -10.37 1.11
CA THR A 258 -20.29 -10.94 2.34
C THR A 258 -21.01 -12.24 2.03
N VAL A 259 -20.79 -13.28 2.85
CA VAL A 259 -21.52 -14.55 2.79
C VAL A 259 -22.30 -14.72 4.09
N ARG A 260 -23.61 -14.88 3.99
CA ARG A 260 -24.48 -15.23 5.14
C ARG A 260 -24.41 -16.73 5.39
N ILE A 261 -24.27 -17.11 6.68
CA ILE A 261 -24.21 -18.51 7.09
C ILE A 261 -25.61 -19.03 7.37
N SER A 262 -26.05 -20.01 6.58
CA SER A 262 -27.30 -20.71 6.77
C SER A 262 -27.09 -22.08 7.45
N GLY A 263 -28.19 -22.64 8.01
CA GLY A 263 -28.12 -23.96 8.63
C GLY A 263 -27.75 -25.05 7.59
N GLY A 264 -26.84 -25.94 8.01
CA GLY A 264 -26.33 -27.02 7.14
C GLY A 264 -25.23 -26.61 6.15
N MET A 265 -24.76 -25.36 6.19
CA MET A 265 -23.64 -24.92 5.36
C MET A 265 -22.35 -25.67 5.74
N LYS A 266 -21.60 -26.09 4.72
CA LYS A 266 -20.28 -26.72 4.92
C LYS A 266 -19.27 -25.71 5.47
N PRO A 267 -18.25 -26.15 6.24
CA PRO A 267 -17.27 -25.26 6.85
C PRO A 267 -16.33 -24.60 5.84
N ARG A 268 -16.31 -25.04 4.59
CA ARG A 268 -15.56 -24.39 3.52
C ARG A 268 -16.40 -23.31 2.86
N ILE A 269 -15.99 -22.05 3.03
CA ILE A 269 -16.71 -20.85 2.61
C ILE A 269 -15.87 -20.11 1.60
N SER A 270 -16.46 -19.68 0.49
CA SER A 270 -15.83 -18.81 -0.50
C SER A 270 -16.53 -17.45 -0.46
N VAL A 271 -15.82 -16.42 0.01
CA VAL A 271 -16.26 -15.02 -0.13
C VAL A 271 -15.84 -14.55 -1.51
N ARG A 272 -16.80 -14.19 -2.34
CA ARG A 272 -16.58 -13.80 -3.74
C ARG A 272 -16.98 -12.37 -4.00
N GLY A 273 -16.29 -11.74 -4.96
CA GLY A 273 -16.58 -10.39 -5.41
C GLY A 273 -15.58 -9.91 -6.45
N ASN A 274 -15.39 -8.61 -6.51
CA ASN A 274 -14.45 -7.98 -7.40
C ASN A 274 -13.82 -6.79 -6.68
N LEU A 275 -12.69 -7.01 -6.01
CA LEU A 275 -11.93 -5.98 -5.31
C LEU A 275 -10.65 -5.70 -6.11
N GLU A 276 -10.54 -4.52 -6.71
CA GLU A 276 -9.34 -4.13 -7.44
C GLU A 276 -8.15 -4.05 -6.50
N LEU A 277 -7.05 -4.73 -6.84
CA LEU A 277 -5.81 -4.68 -6.07
C LEU A 277 -5.03 -3.42 -6.41
N GLU A 278 -4.44 -2.82 -5.39
CA GLU A 278 -3.51 -1.70 -5.54
C GLU A 278 -2.07 -2.21 -5.70
N PRO A 279 -1.17 -1.43 -6.32
CA PRO A 279 0.24 -1.77 -6.33
C PRO A 279 0.82 -1.87 -4.91
N GLY A 280 1.64 -2.89 -4.65
CA GLY A 280 2.24 -3.14 -3.34
C GLY A 280 1.46 -4.12 -2.47
N ASP A 281 1.41 -3.84 -1.17
CA ASP A 281 0.74 -4.68 -0.19
C ASP A 281 -0.76 -4.37 -0.12
N ASN A 282 -1.59 -5.41 -0.23
CA ASN A 282 -3.03 -5.31 -0.11
C ASN A 282 -3.48 -6.10 1.12
N HIS A 283 -3.65 -5.39 2.23
CA HIS A 283 -4.12 -5.96 3.48
C HIS A 283 -5.64 -6.08 3.48
N LEU A 284 -6.13 -7.26 3.83
CA LEU A 284 -7.56 -7.58 3.90
C LEU A 284 -7.88 -8.13 5.27
N TRP A 285 -9.06 -7.77 5.79
CA TRP A 285 -9.60 -8.37 7.00
C TRP A 285 -10.73 -9.32 6.67
N VAL A 286 -10.64 -10.55 7.18
CA VAL A 286 -11.77 -11.47 7.22
C VAL A 286 -12.48 -11.25 8.55
N CYS A 287 -13.71 -10.78 8.48
CA CYS A 287 -14.51 -10.42 9.64
C CYS A 287 -15.71 -11.35 9.78
N VAL A 288 -16.07 -11.70 11.01
CA VAL A 288 -17.30 -12.43 11.31
C VAL A 288 -18.30 -11.57 12.08
N THR A 289 -19.57 -11.74 11.80
CA THR A 289 -20.69 -11.24 12.60
C THR A 289 -21.33 -12.42 13.30
N MET A 290 -21.49 -12.36 14.61
CA MET A 290 -22.11 -13.42 15.41
C MET A 290 -23.60 -13.17 15.56
N LYS A 291 -24.39 -14.25 15.54
CA LYS A 291 -25.82 -14.18 15.88
C LYS A 291 -26.02 -13.80 17.35
N ASP A 292 -27.14 -13.19 17.67
CA ASP A 292 -27.51 -12.82 19.04
C ASP A 292 -27.55 -14.03 19.99
N GLY A 293 -28.03 -15.17 19.52
CA GLY A 293 -28.11 -16.43 20.25
C GLY A 293 -26.84 -17.27 20.26
N ALA A 294 -25.70 -16.76 19.74
CA ALA A 294 -24.45 -17.51 19.71
C ALA A 294 -23.96 -17.90 21.11
N SER A 295 -23.38 -19.10 21.24
CA SER A 295 -22.79 -19.57 22.51
C SER A 295 -21.58 -18.72 22.89
N LEU A 296 -21.40 -18.47 24.19
CA LEU A 296 -20.21 -17.78 24.72
C LEU A 296 -19.02 -18.73 24.90
N ASP A 297 -19.26 -20.04 24.94
CA ASP A 297 -18.22 -21.06 25.19
C ASP A 297 -17.62 -21.58 23.89
N GLY A 298 -18.04 -21.03 22.76
CA GLY A 298 -17.55 -21.43 21.44
C GLY A 298 -16.29 -20.67 21.03
N LYS A 299 -15.42 -21.33 20.25
CA LYS A 299 -14.34 -20.65 19.55
C LYS A 299 -14.61 -20.61 18.04
N VAL A 300 -14.22 -19.52 17.39
CA VAL A 300 -14.19 -19.38 15.94
C VAL A 300 -12.76 -19.64 15.48
N VAL A 301 -12.58 -20.64 14.63
CA VAL A 301 -11.28 -20.99 14.03
C VAL A 301 -11.41 -20.87 12.54
N VAL A 302 -10.62 -19.98 11.95
CA VAL A 302 -10.56 -19.77 10.49
C VAL A 302 -9.18 -20.17 10.01
N ARG A 303 -9.15 -21.01 8.98
CA ARG A 303 -7.92 -21.35 8.27
C ARG A 303 -8.05 -20.85 6.85
N PRO A 304 -6.99 -20.22 6.32
CA PRO A 304 -6.97 -19.87 4.92
C PRO A 304 -6.84 -21.13 4.06
N ALA A 305 -7.57 -21.18 2.96
CA ALA A 305 -7.43 -22.26 2.00
C ALA A 305 -6.77 -21.80 0.70
N SER A 306 -7.25 -20.69 0.13
CA SER A 306 -6.68 -20.11 -1.09
C SER A 306 -7.26 -18.73 -1.39
N VAL A 307 -6.61 -18.02 -2.29
CA VAL A 307 -7.06 -16.73 -2.83
C VAL A 307 -7.16 -16.84 -4.34
N VAL A 308 -8.15 -16.19 -4.96
CA VAL A 308 -8.29 -16.10 -6.41
C VAL A 308 -8.11 -14.65 -6.82
N ALA A 309 -7.06 -14.35 -7.59
CA ALA A 309 -6.84 -13.03 -8.15
C ALA A 309 -6.49 -13.13 -9.63
N GLY A 310 -7.10 -12.26 -10.47
CA GLY A 310 -6.92 -12.30 -11.91
C GLY A 310 -7.26 -13.67 -12.51
N ASN A 311 -8.28 -14.34 -11.99
CA ASN A 311 -8.70 -15.71 -12.35
C ASN A 311 -7.64 -16.81 -12.08
N LYS A 312 -6.61 -16.52 -11.30
CA LYS A 312 -5.59 -17.49 -10.89
C LYS A 312 -5.82 -17.88 -9.42
N LEU A 313 -5.81 -19.20 -9.16
CA LEU A 313 -5.83 -19.74 -7.80
C LEU A 313 -4.43 -19.68 -7.21
N MET A 314 -4.30 -18.97 -6.08
CA MET A 314 -3.07 -18.90 -5.31
C MET A 314 -3.26 -19.66 -4.01
N LYS A 315 -2.32 -20.57 -3.71
CA LYS A 315 -2.30 -21.26 -2.44
C LYS A 315 -1.62 -20.37 -1.40
N VAL A 316 -2.13 -20.44 -0.19
CA VAL A 316 -1.47 -19.83 0.95
C VAL A 316 -0.21 -20.62 1.24
N ALA A 317 0.90 -19.93 1.46
CA ALA A 317 2.06 -20.53 2.06
C ALA A 317 1.65 -21.08 3.44
N ASP A 318 2.04 -22.32 3.76
CA ASP A 318 1.71 -22.92 5.05
C ASP A 318 2.08 -21.94 6.17
N ALA A 319 1.06 -21.26 6.71
CA ALA A 319 1.24 -20.42 7.88
C ALA A 319 1.63 -21.36 9.03
N ALA A 320 2.80 -21.13 9.61
CA ALA A 320 3.16 -21.84 10.83
C ALA A 320 2.01 -21.65 11.82
N PRO A 321 1.53 -22.71 12.47
CA PRO A 321 0.46 -22.58 13.45
C PRO A 321 0.94 -21.60 14.52
N VAL A 322 0.21 -20.53 14.72
CA VAL A 322 0.43 -19.64 15.86
C VAL A 322 0.08 -20.45 17.09
N ALA A 323 1.10 -20.74 17.91
CA ALA A 323 1.00 -21.52 19.14
C ALA A 323 0.22 -20.78 20.22
#